data_d9684cc055a959993700306fbdc15fdf
#
_entry.id   d9684cc055a959993700306fbdc15fdf
#
_cell.length_a   1.000
_cell.length_b   1.000
_cell.length_c   1.000
_cell.angle_alpha   90.00
_cell.angle_beta   90.00
_cell.angle_gamma   90.00
#
_symmetry.space_group_name_H-M   'P 1'
#
loop_
_entity.id
_entity.type
_entity.pdbx_description
1 polymer ?
#
loop_
_entity_poly.entity_id
_entity_poly.type
_entity_poly.pdbx_seq_one_letter_code
_entity_poly.pdbx_strand_id
1 'polypeptide(L)'
;MSTNPPRKQLVLLGAGRAHLQVLKGFSGQKTGDLEITLVAPTPYYIEPSMLAGYVAGTYQLDDLRTPLDGLVEASGVNFVPAHVQAFDPASKRIQLSSGDALPYDVVSIDVEPEVDRERIDATVPGARRNALFTRPLESFVQLWPQVQALARQGPLQVAVVTDSLAGVELTMAVAHALAQPHGSRVTLIIGKRPLLAHQPSALRQRVLACLKRLHVTLLQEDCTAVEQNCVQLANGASLACDAPVFVIDNDTPAWLLQSGLQTHESGELAINKRLQSDSHRQVFVVPGNAPLEVGPVLEANLRTALDGGSFKKAPLHSPRLRAVGCGGQHAIAVWGPLSLEGREVWHWKDRRDRRQLINLLRL
;
A
#
# COMPACT_ATOMS: atom_id res chain seq x y z
N MET A 1 -45.54 -18.17 -10.32
CA MET A 1 -44.48 -17.18 -10.07
C MET A 1 -43.19 -17.93 -9.84
N SER A 2 -42.29 -17.96 -10.82
CA SER A 2 -41.02 -18.65 -10.70
C SER A 2 -40.08 -17.73 -9.88
N THR A 3 -39.95 -18.03 -8.58
CA THR A 3 -38.92 -17.36 -7.76
C THR A 3 -37.59 -17.94 -8.17
N ASN A 4 -36.85 -17.19 -8.99
CA ASN A 4 -35.43 -17.48 -9.18
C ASN A 4 -34.76 -17.55 -7.78
N PRO A 5 -33.92 -18.55 -7.53
CA PRO A 5 -33.17 -18.58 -6.26
C PRO A 5 -32.40 -17.27 -6.09
N PRO A 6 -32.25 -16.76 -4.87
CA PRO A 6 -31.50 -15.54 -4.62
C PRO A 6 -30.08 -15.70 -5.18
N ARG A 7 -29.60 -14.70 -5.92
CA ARG A 7 -28.23 -14.68 -6.45
C ARG A 7 -27.23 -14.70 -5.30
N LYS A 8 -26.19 -15.51 -5.44
CA LYS A 8 -25.07 -15.48 -4.48
C LYS A 8 -24.34 -14.15 -4.57
N GLN A 9 -23.93 -13.61 -3.42
CA GLN A 9 -23.31 -12.30 -3.30
C GLN A 9 -21.83 -12.47 -2.97
N LEU A 10 -20.94 -12.08 -3.91
CA LEU A 10 -19.51 -11.95 -3.69
C LEU A 10 -19.16 -10.46 -3.57
N VAL A 11 -18.60 -10.05 -2.43
CA VAL A 11 -18.16 -8.67 -2.25
C VAL A 11 -16.64 -8.63 -2.16
N LEU A 12 -16.02 -7.78 -2.96
CA LEU A 12 -14.58 -7.49 -2.99
C LEU A 12 -14.36 -6.11 -2.35
N LEU A 13 -13.73 -6.06 -1.18
CA LEU A 13 -13.39 -4.83 -0.48
C LEU A 13 -11.97 -4.40 -0.82
N GLY A 14 -11.83 -3.26 -1.49
CA GLY A 14 -10.58 -2.71 -2.00
C GLY A 14 -10.26 -3.20 -3.42
N ALA A 15 -9.54 -2.34 -4.15
CA ALA A 15 -9.04 -2.62 -5.51
C ALA A 15 -7.55 -2.99 -5.49
N GLY A 16 -7.13 -3.83 -4.54
CA GLY A 16 -5.75 -4.30 -4.45
C GLY A 16 -5.36 -5.24 -5.61
N ARG A 17 -4.07 -5.55 -5.71
CA ARG A 17 -3.52 -6.36 -6.82
C ARG A 17 -4.18 -7.72 -6.99
N ALA A 18 -4.51 -8.40 -5.89
CA ALA A 18 -5.13 -9.71 -5.96
C ALA A 18 -6.58 -9.60 -6.47
N HIS A 19 -7.31 -8.57 -6.06
CA HIS A 19 -8.66 -8.33 -6.57
C HIS A 19 -8.66 -7.96 -8.06
N LEU A 20 -7.69 -7.20 -8.56
CA LEU A 20 -7.59 -6.95 -10.01
C LEU A 20 -7.39 -8.25 -10.80
N GLN A 21 -6.62 -9.20 -10.26
CA GLN A 21 -6.48 -10.52 -10.88
C GLN A 21 -7.76 -11.37 -10.77
N VAL A 22 -8.50 -11.24 -9.66
CA VAL A 22 -9.83 -11.86 -9.51
C VAL A 22 -10.80 -11.32 -10.56
N LEU A 23 -10.89 -10.00 -10.73
CA LEU A 23 -11.73 -9.37 -11.76
C LEU A 23 -11.36 -9.87 -13.17
N LYS A 24 -10.05 -9.94 -13.45
CA LYS A 24 -9.56 -10.50 -14.71
C LYS A 24 -9.98 -11.95 -14.92
N GLY A 25 -9.96 -12.78 -13.87
CA GLY A 25 -10.43 -14.16 -13.91
C GLY A 25 -11.93 -14.30 -14.20
N PHE A 26 -12.73 -13.31 -13.82
CA PHE A 26 -14.16 -13.25 -14.14
C PHE A 26 -14.46 -12.60 -15.50
N SER A 27 -13.49 -11.93 -16.12
CA SER A 27 -13.68 -11.23 -17.39
C SER A 27 -14.12 -12.17 -18.51
N GLY A 28 -15.15 -11.78 -19.25
CA GLY A 28 -15.73 -12.57 -20.35
C GLY A 28 -16.49 -13.81 -19.92
N GLN A 29 -16.65 -14.06 -18.63
CA GLN A 29 -17.42 -15.20 -18.12
C GLN A 29 -18.86 -14.80 -17.76
N LYS A 30 -19.83 -15.66 -18.06
CA LYS A 30 -21.19 -15.50 -17.54
C LYS A 30 -21.21 -15.90 -16.07
N THR A 31 -21.49 -14.96 -15.19
CA THR A 31 -21.53 -15.19 -13.74
C THR A 31 -22.79 -15.94 -13.27
N GLY A 32 -23.75 -16.20 -14.18
CA GLY A 32 -24.99 -16.95 -13.85
C GLY A 32 -25.76 -16.33 -12.69
N ASP A 33 -25.92 -17.09 -11.60
CA ASP A 33 -26.60 -16.65 -10.38
C ASP A 33 -25.66 -15.98 -9.37
N LEU A 34 -24.46 -15.53 -9.80
CA LEU A 34 -23.51 -14.82 -8.97
C LEU A 34 -23.55 -13.31 -9.27
N GLU A 35 -23.70 -12.52 -8.25
CA GLU A 35 -23.52 -11.07 -8.29
C GLU A 35 -22.21 -10.70 -7.59
N ILE A 36 -21.35 -9.94 -8.28
CA ILE A 36 -20.06 -9.53 -7.77
C ILE A 36 -20.07 -8.01 -7.59
N THR A 37 -19.71 -7.55 -6.41
CA THR A 37 -19.58 -6.12 -6.11
C THR A 37 -18.14 -5.81 -5.70
N LEU A 38 -17.51 -4.84 -6.39
CA LEU A 38 -16.23 -4.25 -6.00
C LEU A 38 -16.50 -2.94 -5.28
N VAL A 39 -16.05 -2.83 -4.03
CA VAL A 39 -16.10 -1.60 -3.23
C VAL A 39 -14.71 -1.01 -3.14
N ALA A 40 -14.51 0.17 -3.70
CA ALA A 40 -13.25 0.91 -3.57
C ALA A 40 -13.53 2.42 -3.59
N PRO A 41 -12.74 3.24 -2.88
CA PRO A 41 -13.02 4.68 -2.76
C PRO A 41 -12.85 5.46 -4.07
N THR A 42 -12.00 4.96 -4.98
CA THR A 42 -11.70 5.61 -6.26
C THR A 42 -11.79 4.61 -7.42
N PRO A 43 -12.14 5.09 -8.63
CA PRO A 43 -12.16 4.25 -9.84
C PRO A 43 -10.77 4.08 -10.46
N TYR A 44 -9.71 4.20 -9.67
CA TYR A 44 -8.33 4.08 -10.11
C TYR A 44 -7.55 3.11 -9.22
N TYR A 45 -6.62 2.41 -9.83
CA TYR A 45 -5.56 1.70 -9.13
C TYR A 45 -4.25 2.49 -9.25
N ILE A 46 -3.52 2.65 -8.15
CA ILE A 46 -2.18 3.22 -8.13
C ILE A 46 -1.19 2.14 -7.71
N GLU A 47 -0.15 1.92 -8.55
CA GLU A 47 0.87 0.91 -8.30
C GLU A 47 1.86 1.39 -7.22
N PRO A 48 1.83 0.81 -5.99
CA PRO A 48 2.64 1.31 -4.89
C PRO A 48 4.15 1.20 -5.12
N SER A 49 4.61 0.17 -5.88
CA SER A 49 6.04 -0.06 -6.14
C SER A 49 6.66 1.01 -7.06
N MET A 50 5.84 1.80 -7.74
CA MET A 50 6.25 2.89 -8.63
C MET A 50 6.21 4.27 -7.96
N LEU A 51 5.66 4.38 -6.73
CA LEU A 51 5.52 5.65 -6.02
C LEU A 51 6.83 6.42 -5.85
N ALA A 52 7.90 5.74 -5.40
CA ALA A 52 9.21 6.36 -5.24
C ALA A 52 9.77 6.88 -6.57
N GLY A 53 9.53 6.19 -7.68
CA GLY A 53 9.89 6.65 -9.01
C GLY A 53 9.10 7.88 -9.46
N TYR A 54 7.81 7.96 -9.13
CA TYR A 54 6.99 9.17 -9.34
C TYR A 54 7.53 10.35 -8.55
N VAL A 55 7.81 10.16 -7.27
CA VAL A 55 8.39 11.19 -6.39
C VAL A 55 9.74 11.66 -6.92
N ALA A 56 10.59 10.76 -7.41
CA ALA A 56 11.90 11.07 -8.00
C ALA A 56 11.80 11.72 -9.40
N GLY A 57 10.61 11.84 -9.98
CA GLY A 57 10.38 12.43 -11.32
C GLY A 57 10.72 11.48 -12.48
N THR A 58 10.94 10.18 -12.23
CA THR A 58 11.19 9.18 -13.28
C THR A 58 9.90 8.64 -13.91
N TYR A 59 8.78 8.76 -13.21
CA TYR A 59 7.45 8.43 -13.70
C TYR A 59 6.52 9.64 -13.65
N GLN A 60 5.60 9.72 -14.60
CA GLN A 60 4.44 10.60 -14.53
C GLN A 60 3.32 9.88 -13.78
N LEU A 61 2.30 10.62 -13.31
CA LEU A 61 1.18 10.03 -12.58
C LEU A 61 0.46 8.94 -13.39
N ASP A 62 0.30 9.13 -14.68
CA ASP A 62 -0.36 8.18 -15.57
C ASP A 62 0.46 6.90 -15.84
N ASP A 63 1.77 6.89 -15.50
CA ASP A 63 2.59 5.67 -15.54
C ASP A 63 2.24 4.67 -14.44
N LEU A 64 1.74 5.15 -13.30
CA LEU A 64 1.43 4.32 -12.13
C LEU A 64 -0.06 4.29 -11.75
N ARG A 65 -0.86 5.23 -12.28
CA ARG A 65 -2.30 5.30 -12.04
C ARG A 65 -3.05 4.74 -13.24
N THR A 66 -3.95 3.80 -13.01
CA THR A 66 -4.74 3.16 -14.06
C THR A 66 -6.23 3.19 -13.73
N PRO A 67 -7.10 3.61 -14.68
CA PRO A 67 -8.55 3.51 -14.52
C PRO A 67 -8.98 2.05 -14.43
N LEU A 68 -10.00 1.78 -13.62
CA LEU A 68 -10.57 0.43 -13.43
C LEU A 68 -11.75 0.16 -14.36
N ASP A 69 -12.27 1.18 -15.07
CA ASP A 69 -13.50 1.12 -15.85
C ASP A 69 -13.50 -0.06 -16.84
N GLY A 70 -12.45 -0.20 -17.64
CA GLY A 70 -12.36 -1.28 -18.62
C GLY A 70 -12.35 -2.68 -18.00
N LEU A 71 -11.71 -2.85 -16.83
CA LEU A 71 -11.68 -4.13 -16.13
C LEU A 71 -13.02 -4.42 -15.44
N VAL A 72 -13.67 -3.42 -14.86
CA VAL A 72 -14.99 -3.49 -14.24
C VAL A 72 -16.03 -3.89 -15.31
N GLU A 73 -16.05 -3.20 -16.45
CA GLU A 73 -16.95 -3.49 -17.56
C GLU A 73 -16.75 -4.93 -18.10
N ALA A 74 -15.51 -5.30 -18.37
CA ALA A 74 -15.18 -6.62 -18.92
C ALA A 74 -15.49 -7.78 -17.96
N SER A 75 -15.41 -7.54 -16.65
CA SER A 75 -15.73 -8.53 -15.61
C SER A 75 -17.22 -8.59 -15.26
N GLY A 76 -18.02 -7.60 -15.70
CA GLY A 76 -19.44 -7.51 -15.39
C GLY A 76 -19.73 -7.30 -13.89
N VAL A 77 -18.79 -6.68 -13.19
CA VAL A 77 -18.83 -6.45 -11.74
C VAL A 77 -19.53 -5.13 -11.44
N ASN A 78 -20.33 -5.07 -10.39
CA ASN A 78 -20.90 -3.83 -9.90
C ASN A 78 -19.82 -3.04 -9.10
N PHE A 79 -19.46 -1.84 -9.58
CA PHE A 79 -18.51 -0.97 -8.88
C PHE A 79 -19.24 0.01 -7.98
N VAL A 80 -18.87 0.04 -6.69
CA VAL A 80 -19.41 0.95 -5.68
C VAL A 80 -18.28 1.86 -5.16
N PRO A 81 -18.29 3.17 -5.52
CA PRO A 81 -17.30 4.13 -5.05
C PRO A 81 -17.59 4.55 -3.62
N ALA A 82 -17.08 3.80 -2.63
CA ALA A 82 -17.29 4.06 -1.21
C ALA A 82 -16.14 3.56 -0.35
N HIS A 83 -16.00 4.15 0.85
CA HIS A 83 -15.19 3.60 1.93
C HIS A 83 -16.02 2.61 2.77
N VAL A 84 -15.36 1.61 3.33
CA VAL A 84 -15.96 0.75 4.35
C VAL A 84 -15.89 1.47 5.69
N GLN A 85 -17.03 1.61 6.38
CA GLN A 85 -17.11 2.19 7.73
C GLN A 85 -17.10 1.15 8.82
N ALA A 86 -17.82 0.04 8.61
CA ALA A 86 -17.90 -1.07 9.56
C ALA A 86 -18.08 -2.39 8.82
N PHE A 87 -17.60 -3.45 9.43
CA PHE A 87 -17.70 -4.81 8.93
C PHE A 87 -18.14 -5.75 10.07
N ASP A 88 -19.26 -6.40 9.90
CA ASP A 88 -19.81 -7.39 10.83
C ASP A 88 -19.83 -8.76 10.16
N PRO A 89 -18.84 -9.63 10.41
CA PRO A 89 -18.79 -10.96 9.83
C PRO A 89 -19.83 -11.92 10.41
N ALA A 90 -20.39 -11.66 11.60
CA ALA A 90 -21.40 -12.50 12.22
C ALA A 90 -22.76 -12.31 11.55
N SER A 91 -23.15 -11.06 11.29
CA SER A 91 -24.40 -10.74 10.57
C SER A 91 -24.22 -10.72 9.04
N LYS A 92 -23.00 -10.93 8.53
CA LYS A 92 -22.64 -10.86 7.11
C LYS A 92 -23.03 -9.53 6.48
N ARG A 93 -22.66 -8.43 7.12
CA ARG A 93 -22.98 -7.07 6.67
C ARG A 93 -21.73 -6.18 6.60
N ILE A 94 -21.71 -5.35 5.57
CA ILE A 94 -20.68 -4.32 5.34
C ILE A 94 -21.39 -2.98 5.32
N GLN A 95 -21.01 -2.07 6.21
CA GLN A 95 -21.52 -0.70 6.24
C GLN A 95 -20.60 0.21 5.43
N LEU A 96 -21.17 0.97 4.49
CA LEU A 96 -20.45 1.88 3.62
C LEU A 96 -20.58 3.34 4.09
N SER A 97 -19.64 4.17 3.65
CA SER A 97 -19.65 5.62 3.90
C SER A 97 -20.81 6.35 3.23
N SER A 98 -21.46 5.75 2.23
CA SER A 98 -22.71 6.25 1.62
C SER A 98 -23.93 6.11 2.52
N GLY A 99 -23.84 5.35 3.62
CA GLY A 99 -24.97 4.96 4.47
C GLY A 99 -25.60 3.61 4.07
N ASP A 100 -25.20 3.04 2.95
CA ASP A 100 -25.71 1.75 2.48
C ASP A 100 -25.09 0.58 3.24
N ALA A 101 -25.83 -0.51 3.36
CA ALA A 101 -25.36 -1.77 3.92
C ALA A 101 -25.43 -2.88 2.86
N LEU A 102 -24.27 -3.50 2.58
CA LEU A 102 -24.17 -4.61 1.64
C LEU A 102 -24.18 -5.95 2.38
N PRO A 103 -25.11 -6.85 2.05
CA PRO A 103 -25.04 -8.25 2.46
C PRO A 103 -24.04 -9.01 1.59
N TYR A 104 -23.53 -10.15 2.09
CA TYR A 104 -22.67 -11.03 1.31
C TYR A 104 -22.81 -12.49 1.71
N ASP A 105 -22.54 -13.41 0.78
CA ASP A 105 -22.31 -14.82 1.06
C ASP A 105 -20.83 -15.10 1.27
N VAL A 106 -19.99 -14.50 0.41
CA VAL A 106 -18.53 -14.54 0.48
C VAL A 106 -17.99 -13.12 0.34
N VAL A 107 -17.03 -12.76 1.17
CA VAL A 107 -16.33 -11.47 1.09
C VAL A 107 -14.81 -11.69 0.99
N SER A 108 -14.17 -10.87 0.18
CA SER A 108 -12.71 -10.81 0.09
C SER A 108 -12.21 -9.40 0.40
N ILE A 109 -11.11 -9.31 1.15
CA ILE A 109 -10.54 -8.06 1.64
C ILE A 109 -9.13 -7.94 1.05
N ASP A 110 -8.94 -6.95 0.17
CA ASP A 110 -7.65 -6.56 -0.43
C ASP A 110 -7.57 -5.03 -0.46
N VAL A 111 -7.62 -4.46 0.74
CA VAL A 111 -7.58 -3.01 0.97
C VAL A 111 -6.15 -2.53 1.19
N GLU A 112 -5.89 -1.29 0.80
CA GLU A 112 -4.65 -0.64 1.18
C GLU A 112 -4.58 -0.41 2.70
N PRO A 113 -3.38 -0.39 3.29
CA PRO A 113 -3.21 0.10 4.66
C PRO A 113 -3.81 1.50 4.80
N GLU A 114 -4.60 1.70 5.81
CA GLU A 114 -5.12 3.01 6.17
C GLU A 114 -4.30 3.58 7.33
N VAL A 115 -4.01 4.87 7.25
CA VAL A 115 -3.35 5.59 8.34
C VAL A 115 -4.41 6.09 9.31
N ASP A 116 -4.45 5.54 10.50
CA ASP A 116 -5.25 6.09 11.61
C ASP A 116 -4.61 7.39 12.12
N ARG A 117 -4.99 8.49 11.46
CA ARG A 117 -4.45 9.82 11.75
C ARG A 117 -4.79 10.31 13.17
N GLU A 118 -5.88 9.82 13.75
CA GLU A 118 -6.26 10.15 15.14
C GLU A 118 -5.36 9.44 16.13
N ARG A 119 -5.10 8.16 15.91
CA ARG A 119 -4.16 7.39 16.72
C ARG A 119 -2.74 7.96 16.61
N ILE A 120 -2.31 8.36 15.43
CA ILE A 120 -1.00 8.99 15.24
C ILE A 120 -0.96 10.32 15.97
N ASP A 121 -1.97 11.17 15.85
CA ASP A 121 -2.03 12.46 16.54
C ASP A 121 -2.07 12.33 18.06
N ALA A 122 -2.62 11.24 18.58
CA ALA A 122 -2.57 10.91 20.01
C ALA A 122 -1.16 10.55 20.49
N THR A 123 -0.31 9.96 19.62
CA THR A 123 1.07 9.57 19.95
C THR A 123 2.11 10.60 19.52
N VAL A 124 1.82 11.35 18.46
CA VAL A 124 2.64 12.40 17.86
C VAL A 124 1.75 13.63 17.63
N PRO A 125 1.44 14.41 18.68
CA PRO A 125 0.56 15.56 18.59
C PRO A 125 0.92 16.52 17.46
N GLY A 126 -0.11 16.98 16.72
CA GLY A 126 0.03 17.88 15.58
C GLY A 126 0.38 17.23 14.26
N ALA A 127 0.68 15.92 14.23
CA ALA A 127 0.99 15.20 13.00
C ALA A 127 -0.19 15.21 12.01
N ARG A 128 -1.42 15.00 12.51
CA ARG A 128 -2.63 15.03 11.66
C ARG A 128 -2.79 16.34 10.90
N ARG A 129 -2.45 17.46 11.53
CA ARG A 129 -2.63 18.81 10.97
C ARG A 129 -1.47 19.26 10.09
N ASN A 130 -0.25 18.92 10.45
CA ASN A 130 0.96 19.52 9.91
C ASN A 130 1.78 18.55 9.04
N ALA A 131 1.45 17.25 9.00
CA ALA A 131 2.23 16.28 8.25
C ALA A 131 1.51 15.81 6.97
N LEU A 132 2.32 15.48 5.96
CA LEU A 132 1.91 14.76 4.76
C LEU A 132 2.00 13.25 5.02
N PHE A 133 0.92 12.53 4.84
CA PHE A 133 0.89 11.06 4.93
C PHE A 133 0.94 10.44 3.55
N THR A 134 1.70 9.36 3.39
CA THR A 134 1.77 8.63 2.10
C THR A 134 0.55 7.76 1.82
N ARG A 135 -0.33 7.60 2.80
CA ARG A 135 -1.60 6.88 2.66
C ARG A 135 -2.79 7.78 2.99
N PRO A 136 -3.91 7.68 2.23
CA PRO A 136 -4.04 6.90 0.99
C PRO A 136 -3.17 7.47 -0.14
N LEU A 137 -2.73 6.59 -1.07
CA LEU A 137 -1.82 6.96 -2.17
C LEU A 137 -2.39 8.07 -3.05
N GLU A 138 -3.70 8.06 -3.31
CA GLU A 138 -4.38 9.07 -4.12
C GLU A 138 -4.18 10.48 -3.58
N SER A 139 -4.31 10.65 -2.28
CA SER A 139 -4.09 11.95 -1.63
C SER A 139 -2.63 12.38 -1.72
N PHE A 140 -1.71 11.45 -1.49
CA PHE A 140 -0.29 11.74 -1.56
C PHE A 140 0.17 12.18 -2.94
N VAL A 141 -0.21 11.45 -4.00
CA VAL A 141 0.19 11.78 -5.38
C VAL A 141 -0.39 13.12 -5.86
N GLN A 142 -1.52 13.56 -5.29
CA GLN A 142 -2.10 14.87 -5.56
C GLN A 142 -1.40 16.00 -4.81
N LEU A 143 -0.88 15.74 -3.60
CA LEU A 143 -0.23 16.74 -2.76
C LEU A 143 1.27 16.88 -3.05
N TRP A 144 1.94 15.83 -3.51
CA TRP A 144 3.37 15.85 -3.80
C TRP A 144 3.80 16.96 -4.78
N PRO A 145 3.08 17.26 -5.88
CA PRO A 145 3.41 18.39 -6.77
C PRO A 145 3.42 19.75 -6.08
N GLN A 146 2.65 19.93 -4.99
CA GLN A 146 2.66 21.17 -4.21
C GLN A 146 3.97 21.32 -3.44
N VAL A 147 4.48 20.24 -2.84
CA VAL A 147 5.80 20.22 -2.19
C VAL A 147 6.91 20.56 -3.20
N GLN A 148 6.84 19.97 -4.40
CA GLN A 148 7.79 20.30 -5.47
C GLN A 148 7.69 21.77 -5.93
N ALA A 149 6.48 22.32 -5.98
CA ALA A 149 6.27 23.73 -6.31
C ALA A 149 6.88 24.67 -5.26
N LEU A 150 6.74 24.36 -3.98
CA LEU A 150 7.38 25.11 -2.89
C LEU A 150 8.92 25.02 -2.99
N ALA A 151 9.46 23.83 -3.28
CA ALA A 151 10.92 23.66 -3.44
C ALA A 151 11.51 24.43 -4.62
N ARG A 152 10.71 24.78 -5.63
CA ARG A 152 11.13 25.68 -6.73
C ARG A 152 11.19 27.15 -6.32
N GLN A 153 10.52 27.54 -5.24
CA GLN A 153 10.53 28.92 -4.73
C GLN A 153 11.67 29.17 -3.74
N GLY A 154 12.18 28.13 -3.11
CA GLY A 154 13.27 28.21 -2.16
C GLY A 154 13.64 26.84 -1.58
N PRO A 155 14.75 26.73 -0.82
CA PRO A 155 15.18 25.49 -0.20
C PRO A 155 14.19 25.07 0.89
N LEU A 156 13.79 23.81 0.90
CA LEU A 156 12.93 23.20 1.94
C LEU A 156 13.74 22.34 2.90
N GLN A 157 13.29 22.32 4.14
CA GLN A 157 13.67 21.34 5.17
C GLN A 157 12.57 20.25 5.20
N VAL A 158 12.87 19.06 4.76
CA VAL A 158 11.91 17.93 4.72
C VAL A 158 12.34 16.87 5.72
N ALA A 159 11.43 16.45 6.58
CA ALA A 159 11.65 15.32 7.49
C ALA A 159 10.78 14.15 7.08
N VAL A 160 11.36 12.98 6.81
CA VAL A 160 10.62 11.74 6.55
C VAL A 160 10.70 10.87 7.80
N VAL A 161 9.54 10.55 8.38
CA VAL A 161 9.42 9.73 9.58
C VAL A 161 8.98 8.33 9.15
N THR A 162 9.84 7.32 9.35
CA THR A 162 9.57 5.93 8.97
C THR A 162 10.59 4.97 9.57
N ASP A 163 10.19 3.70 9.74
CA ASP A 163 11.09 2.57 10.03
C ASP A 163 11.07 1.50 8.92
N SER A 164 10.32 1.76 7.85
CA SER A 164 10.05 0.81 6.78
C SER A 164 11.00 0.95 5.58
N LEU A 165 11.14 -0.14 4.81
CA LEU A 165 11.94 -0.14 3.59
C LEU A 165 11.35 0.80 2.52
N ALA A 166 10.03 0.84 2.38
CA ALA A 166 9.36 1.71 1.43
C ALA A 166 9.54 3.18 1.80
N GLY A 167 9.49 3.51 3.09
CA GLY A 167 9.76 4.87 3.56
C GLY A 167 11.20 5.31 3.33
N VAL A 168 12.16 4.41 3.49
CA VAL A 168 13.57 4.69 3.15
C VAL A 168 13.76 4.88 1.65
N GLU A 169 13.12 4.06 0.81
CA GLU A 169 13.09 4.24 -0.65
C GLU A 169 12.49 5.59 -1.03
N LEU A 170 11.37 5.95 -0.41
CA LEU A 170 10.74 7.26 -0.63
C LEU A 170 11.63 8.42 -0.18
N THR A 171 12.33 8.30 0.95
CA THR A 171 13.28 9.32 1.41
C THR A 171 14.38 9.59 0.38
N MET A 172 14.93 8.53 -0.22
CA MET A 172 15.95 8.67 -1.28
C MET A 172 15.35 9.33 -2.55
N ALA A 173 14.10 9.02 -2.86
CA ALA A 173 13.36 9.63 -3.97
C ALA A 173 13.11 11.14 -3.72
N VAL A 174 12.67 11.50 -2.51
CA VAL A 174 12.48 12.89 -2.08
C VAL A 174 13.79 13.68 -2.15
N ALA A 175 14.87 13.11 -1.59
CA ALA A 175 16.18 13.76 -1.62
C ALA A 175 16.68 13.99 -3.05
N HIS A 176 16.47 13.03 -3.95
CA HIS A 176 16.80 13.19 -5.36
C HIS A 176 15.94 14.27 -6.03
N ALA A 177 14.63 14.26 -5.83
CA ALA A 177 13.69 15.18 -6.45
C ALA A 177 13.91 16.65 -6.02
N LEU A 178 14.31 16.85 -4.77
CA LEU A 178 14.45 18.19 -4.17
C LEU A 178 15.92 18.68 -4.12
N ALA A 179 16.86 17.95 -4.72
CA ALA A 179 18.27 18.35 -4.76
C ALA A 179 18.49 19.65 -5.54
N GLN A 180 17.66 19.89 -6.55
CA GLN A 180 17.75 21.08 -7.43
C GLN A 180 16.37 21.77 -7.49
N PRO A 181 16.31 23.12 -7.72
CA PRO A 181 17.44 24.02 -7.95
C PRO A 181 18.08 24.59 -6.68
N HIS A 182 17.43 24.53 -5.52
CA HIS A 182 17.80 25.30 -4.32
C HIS A 182 18.49 24.48 -3.23
N GLY A 183 18.74 23.17 -3.44
CA GLY A 183 19.46 22.34 -2.49
C GLY A 183 18.69 22.11 -1.18
N SER A 184 17.42 21.71 -1.27
CA SER A 184 16.62 21.33 -0.10
C SER A 184 17.30 20.24 0.74
N ARG A 185 17.07 20.24 2.04
CA ARG A 185 17.65 19.28 2.98
C ARG A 185 16.62 18.23 3.36
N VAL A 186 17.01 16.98 3.34
CA VAL A 186 16.15 15.86 3.73
C VAL A 186 16.73 15.15 4.95
N THR A 187 15.92 14.99 5.97
CA THR A 187 16.23 14.25 7.19
C THR A 187 15.35 13.01 7.26
N LEU A 188 15.96 11.85 7.48
CA LEU A 188 15.28 10.60 7.74
C LEU A 188 15.26 10.34 9.24
N ILE A 189 14.08 10.22 9.85
CA ILE A 189 13.85 9.94 11.27
C ILE A 189 13.32 8.51 11.38
N ILE A 190 14.06 7.61 12.07
CA ILE A 190 13.79 6.15 12.07
C ILE A 190 13.41 5.57 13.44
N GLY A 191 13.20 6.42 14.43
CA GLY A 191 13.05 5.94 15.80
C GLY A 191 14.34 5.37 16.39
N LYS A 192 14.26 4.75 17.55
CA LYS A 192 15.45 4.25 18.30
C LYS A 192 16.04 2.96 17.74
N ARG A 193 15.35 2.25 16.86
CA ARG A 193 15.86 1.00 16.27
C ARG A 193 16.89 1.28 15.18
N PRO A 194 17.87 0.39 14.96
CA PRO A 194 18.77 0.53 13.83
C PRO A 194 18.02 0.53 12.50
N LEU A 195 18.49 1.35 11.55
CA LEU A 195 17.92 1.42 10.20
C LEU A 195 17.76 0.02 9.61
N LEU A 196 16.53 -0.32 9.20
CA LEU A 196 16.22 -1.59 8.53
C LEU A 196 16.75 -2.82 9.29
N ALA A 197 16.58 -2.87 10.62
CA ALA A 197 17.14 -3.92 11.49
C ALA A 197 16.78 -5.35 11.03
N HIS A 198 15.59 -5.53 10.44
CA HIS A 198 15.08 -6.83 9.97
C HIS A 198 15.47 -7.14 8.52
N GLN A 199 16.27 -6.29 7.86
CA GLN A 199 16.71 -6.50 6.48
C GLN A 199 18.14 -7.08 6.44
N PRO A 200 18.52 -7.77 5.34
CA PRO A 200 19.87 -8.26 5.15
C PRO A 200 20.92 -7.14 5.31
N SER A 201 22.05 -7.45 5.95
CA SER A 201 23.14 -6.49 6.19
C SER A 201 23.66 -5.85 4.89
N ALA A 202 23.74 -6.63 3.81
CA ALA A 202 24.15 -6.15 2.50
C ALA A 202 23.22 -5.05 1.95
N LEU A 203 21.89 -5.19 2.12
CA LEU A 203 20.94 -4.15 1.74
C LEU A 203 21.13 -2.90 2.59
N ARG A 204 21.20 -3.06 3.91
CA ARG A 204 21.37 -1.94 4.85
C ARG A 204 22.64 -1.12 4.57
N GLN A 205 23.77 -1.78 4.32
CA GLN A 205 25.04 -1.09 3.99
C GLN A 205 24.94 -0.27 2.70
N ARG A 206 24.32 -0.83 1.65
CA ARG A 206 24.12 -0.12 0.37
C ARG A 206 23.15 1.06 0.52
N VAL A 207 22.04 0.86 1.26
CA VAL A 207 21.10 1.95 1.58
C VAL A 207 21.79 3.08 2.32
N LEU A 208 22.60 2.78 3.36
CA LEU A 208 23.38 3.81 4.08
C LEU A 208 24.33 4.56 3.14
N ALA A 209 25.02 3.86 2.22
CA ALA A 209 25.87 4.50 1.23
C ALA A 209 25.06 5.42 0.28
N CYS A 210 23.86 4.99 -0.14
CA CYS A 210 22.97 5.81 -0.97
C CYS A 210 22.47 7.05 -0.22
N LEU A 211 22.00 6.91 1.02
CA LEU A 211 21.57 8.04 1.85
C LEU A 211 22.69 9.07 2.02
N LYS A 212 23.94 8.61 2.28
CA LYS A 212 25.11 9.48 2.37
C LYS A 212 25.38 10.20 1.05
N ARG A 213 25.31 9.50 -0.09
CA ARG A 213 25.51 10.09 -1.43
C ARG A 213 24.46 11.15 -1.77
N LEU A 214 23.22 10.96 -1.29
CA LEU A 214 22.11 11.90 -1.44
C LEU A 214 22.09 12.99 -0.37
N HIS A 215 23.10 13.06 0.48
CA HIS A 215 23.20 14.02 1.59
C HIS A 215 22.02 14.00 2.56
N VAL A 216 21.36 12.83 2.72
CA VAL A 216 20.28 12.66 3.69
C VAL A 216 20.86 12.56 5.09
N THR A 217 20.35 13.40 6.00
CA THR A 217 20.67 13.31 7.42
C THR A 217 19.86 12.17 8.04
N LEU A 218 20.53 11.21 8.68
CA LEU A 218 19.86 10.11 9.40
C LEU A 218 19.82 10.44 10.89
N LEU A 219 18.61 10.50 11.45
CA LEU A 219 18.38 10.65 12.89
C LEU A 219 17.75 9.38 13.46
N GLN A 220 18.41 8.81 14.46
CA GLN A 220 17.96 7.63 15.18
C GLN A 220 17.28 8.06 16.49
N GLU A 221 16.15 8.74 16.36
CA GLU A 221 15.35 9.29 17.44
C GLU A 221 13.86 9.18 17.12
N ASP A 222 13.01 9.11 18.15
CA ASP A 222 11.56 9.12 17.93
C ASP A 222 11.08 10.56 17.68
N CYS A 223 10.16 10.72 16.73
CA CYS A 223 9.39 11.93 16.54
C CYS A 223 8.28 11.96 17.60
N THR A 224 8.22 13.02 18.41
CA THR A 224 7.28 13.13 19.55
C THR A 224 6.18 14.15 19.33
N ALA A 225 6.36 15.13 18.43
CA ALA A 225 5.32 16.08 18.02
C ALA A 225 5.68 16.71 16.67
N VAL A 226 4.66 17.25 15.99
CA VAL A 226 4.83 18.00 14.74
C VAL A 226 4.13 19.34 14.89
N GLU A 227 4.91 20.41 14.83
CA GLU A 227 4.42 21.78 14.82
C GLU A 227 4.45 22.37 13.42
N GLN A 228 3.99 23.60 13.24
CA GLN A 228 3.83 24.19 11.93
C GLN A 228 5.13 24.22 11.08
N ASN A 229 6.28 24.45 11.72
CA ASN A 229 7.58 24.58 11.04
C ASN A 229 8.68 23.74 11.70
N CYS A 230 8.35 22.79 12.53
CA CYS A 230 9.33 21.92 13.17
C CYS A 230 8.78 20.55 13.58
N VAL A 231 9.70 19.62 13.75
CA VAL A 231 9.47 18.30 14.33
C VAL A 231 10.20 18.23 15.66
N GLN A 232 9.50 17.82 16.71
CA GLN A 232 10.07 17.59 18.04
C GLN A 232 10.60 16.16 18.14
N LEU A 233 11.75 15.99 18.76
CA LEU A 233 12.41 14.71 18.95
C LEU A 233 12.42 14.29 20.43
N ALA A 234 12.49 12.99 20.68
CA ALA A 234 12.44 12.43 22.05
C ALA A 234 13.60 12.89 22.96
N ASN A 235 14.74 13.30 22.38
CA ASN A 235 15.86 13.89 23.12
C ASN A 235 15.67 15.37 23.49
N GLY A 236 14.49 15.95 23.17
CA GLY A 236 14.16 17.35 23.41
C GLY A 236 14.64 18.33 22.33
N ALA A 237 15.28 17.85 21.28
CA ALA A 237 15.68 18.71 20.17
C ALA A 237 14.50 19.04 19.25
N SER A 238 14.49 20.27 18.72
CA SER A 238 13.54 20.71 17.69
C SER A 238 14.26 20.79 16.34
N LEU A 239 13.74 20.07 15.34
CA LEU A 239 14.26 20.06 13.97
C LEU A 239 13.39 20.97 13.12
N ALA A 240 13.96 22.02 12.53
CA ALA A 240 13.25 22.84 11.54
C ALA A 240 12.77 21.96 10.38
N CYS A 241 11.51 22.08 10.02
CA CYS A 241 10.86 21.24 9.01
C CYS A 241 9.70 21.98 8.36
N ASP A 242 9.76 22.17 7.05
CA ASP A 242 8.71 22.80 6.25
C ASP A 242 7.68 21.78 5.75
N ALA A 243 8.11 20.53 5.55
CA ALA A 243 7.28 19.46 5.05
C ALA A 243 7.60 18.12 5.74
N PRO A 244 6.97 17.84 6.89
CA PRO A 244 7.07 16.52 7.53
C PRO A 244 6.24 15.49 6.76
N VAL A 245 6.87 14.35 6.42
CA VAL A 245 6.26 13.23 5.68
C VAL A 245 6.26 11.97 6.54
N PHE A 246 5.09 11.40 6.78
CA PHE A 246 4.93 10.15 7.52
C PHE A 246 4.69 8.99 6.56
N VAL A 247 5.55 7.97 6.61
CA VAL A 247 5.40 6.75 5.84
C VAL A 247 5.10 5.59 6.78
N ILE A 248 3.85 5.17 6.77
CA ILE A 248 3.32 4.09 7.61
C ILE A 248 2.78 3.01 6.67
N ASP A 249 3.39 1.82 6.73
CA ASP A 249 3.14 0.78 5.72
C ASP A 249 2.19 -0.33 6.15
N ASN A 250 1.91 -0.50 7.45
CA ASN A 250 1.29 -1.72 7.96
C ASN A 250 0.12 -1.48 8.94
N ASP A 251 -0.62 -0.40 8.79
CA ASP A 251 -1.81 -0.22 9.64
C ASP A 251 -3.01 -0.94 9.03
N THR A 252 -3.49 -1.95 9.76
CA THR A 252 -4.78 -2.56 9.46
C THR A 252 -5.87 -1.53 9.70
N PRO A 253 -6.81 -1.30 8.76
CA PRO A 253 -7.89 -0.35 8.92
C PRO A 253 -8.66 -0.53 10.22
N ALA A 254 -9.03 0.57 10.88
CA ALA A 254 -9.71 0.54 12.18
C ALA A 254 -11.01 -0.26 12.15
N TRP A 255 -11.82 -0.10 11.07
CA TRP A 255 -13.06 -0.85 10.87
C TRP A 255 -12.83 -2.37 10.79
N LEU A 256 -11.65 -2.79 10.34
CA LEU A 256 -11.29 -4.20 10.23
C LEU A 256 -10.81 -4.76 11.57
N LEU A 257 -10.06 -3.98 12.36
CA LEU A 257 -9.69 -4.34 13.74
C LEU A 257 -10.91 -4.43 14.67
N GLN A 258 -11.93 -3.60 14.43
CA GLN A 258 -13.17 -3.57 15.20
C GLN A 258 -14.21 -4.61 14.74
N SER A 259 -13.95 -5.34 13.65
CA SER A 259 -14.88 -6.32 13.06
C SER A 259 -15.10 -7.58 13.89
N GLY A 260 -14.26 -7.84 14.90
CA GLY A 260 -14.30 -9.09 15.67
C GLY A 260 -13.62 -10.28 14.95
N LEU A 261 -12.97 -10.06 13.80
CA LEU A 261 -12.11 -11.08 13.21
C LEU A 261 -10.90 -11.34 14.10
N GLN A 262 -10.51 -12.61 14.18
CA GLN A 262 -9.33 -12.99 14.97
C GLN A 262 -8.06 -12.35 14.41
N THR A 263 -7.25 -11.78 15.30
CA THR A 263 -5.95 -11.18 15.00
C THR A 263 -4.82 -11.91 15.74
N HIS A 264 -3.61 -11.82 15.19
CA HIS A 264 -2.38 -12.18 15.89
C HIS A 264 -1.99 -11.09 16.91
N GLU A 265 -1.05 -11.38 17.79
CA GLU A 265 -0.49 -10.39 18.74
C GLU A 265 0.12 -9.16 18.04
N SER A 266 0.55 -9.32 16.78
CA SER A 266 1.05 -8.24 15.94
C SER A 266 -0.03 -7.26 15.45
N GLY A 267 -1.33 -7.56 15.66
CA GLY A 267 -2.47 -6.80 15.09
C GLY A 267 -2.83 -7.20 13.66
N GLU A 268 -2.10 -8.12 13.04
CA GLU A 268 -2.45 -8.66 11.73
C GLU A 268 -3.60 -9.68 11.84
N LEU A 269 -4.47 -9.73 10.84
CA LEU A 269 -5.57 -10.69 10.81
C LEU A 269 -5.07 -12.14 10.74
N ALA A 270 -5.63 -13.00 11.57
CA ALA A 270 -5.33 -14.43 11.56
C ALA A 270 -6.01 -15.11 10.36
N ILE A 271 -5.18 -15.59 9.43
CA ILE A 271 -5.62 -16.25 8.20
C ILE A 271 -4.90 -17.58 7.99
N ASN A 272 -5.60 -18.51 7.39
CA ASN A 272 -5.02 -19.78 7.00
C ASN A 272 -4.30 -19.72 5.63
N LYS A 273 -3.64 -20.81 5.24
CA LYS A 273 -2.94 -20.93 3.94
C LYS A 273 -3.86 -20.85 2.72
N ARG A 274 -5.18 -20.81 2.88
CA ARG A 274 -6.18 -20.67 1.82
C ARG A 274 -6.71 -19.24 1.71
N LEU A 275 -6.14 -18.30 2.47
CA LEU A 275 -6.53 -16.91 2.61
C LEU A 275 -7.84 -16.68 3.36
N GLN A 276 -8.40 -17.70 3.99
CA GLN A 276 -9.61 -17.55 4.79
C GLN A 276 -9.27 -17.08 6.21
N SER A 277 -10.10 -16.22 6.77
CA SER A 277 -10.05 -15.89 8.20
C SER A 277 -10.18 -17.17 9.04
N ASP A 278 -9.40 -17.28 10.10
CA ASP A 278 -9.48 -18.44 11.00
C ASP A 278 -10.79 -18.47 11.78
N SER A 279 -11.39 -17.30 12.05
CA SER A 279 -12.68 -17.19 12.76
C SER A 279 -13.90 -17.30 11.85
N HIS A 280 -13.82 -16.85 10.58
CA HIS A 280 -14.96 -16.80 9.65
C HIS A 280 -14.56 -17.28 8.26
N ARG A 281 -14.94 -18.51 7.89
CA ARG A 281 -14.50 -19.18 6.65
C ARG A 281 -15.01 -18.56 5.36
N GLN A 282 -16.07 -17.75 5.38
CA GLN A 282 -16.58 -17.00 4.24
C GLN A 282 -15.85 -15.67 4.02
N VAL A 283 -14.94 -15.29 4.93
CA VAL A 283 -14.11 -14.08 4.83
C VAL A 283 -12.72 -14.46 4.37
N PHE A 284 -12.32 -13.89 3.22
CA PHE A 284 -10.96 -14.03 2.66
C PHE A 284 -10.20 -12.73 2.87
N VAL A 285 -8.92 -12.84 3.20
CA VAL A 285 -8.06 -11.66 3.42
C VAL A 285 -6.75 -11.84 2.68
N VAL A 286 -6.37 -10.83 1.92
CA VAL A 286 -5.08 -10.76 1.25
C VAL A 286 -4.10 -10.01 2.14
N PRO A 287 -2.98 -10.61 2.55
CA PRO A 287 -1.93 -9.88 3.28
C PRO A 287 -1.34 -8.74 2.44
N GLY A 288 -1.08 -7.59 3.03
CA GLY A 288 -0.56 -6.42 2.31
C GLY A 288 0.79 -6.65 1.60
N ASN A 289 1.54 -7.67 2.02
CA ASN A 289 2.80 -8.08 1.39
C ASN A 289 2.65 -9.32 0.48
N ALA A 290 1.44 -9.72 0.12
CA ALA A 290 1.17 -10.91 -0.69
C ALA A 290 1.88 -10.87 -2.05
N PRO A 291 2.41 -12.00 -2.55
CA PRO A 291 2.92 -12.10 -3.91
C PRO A 291 1.82 -12.00 -4.96
N LEU A 292 2.21 -11.65 -6.19
CA LEU A 292 1.27 -11.58 -7.32
C LEU A 292 0.60 -12.92 -7.61
N GLU A 293 1.28 -14.02 -7.34
CA GLU A 293 0.77 -15.38 -7.51
C GLU A 293 -0.42 -15.73 -6.60
N VAL A 294 -0.71 -14.87 -5.63
CA VAL A 294 -1.85 -15.03 -4.72
C VAL A 294 -3.20 -14.79 -5.42
N GLY A 295 -3.28 -13.84 -6.35
CA GLY A 295 -4.55 -13.48 -7.01
C GLY A 295 -5.24 -14.64 -7.73
N PRO A 296 -4.57 -15.43 -8.59
CA PRO A 296 -5.18 -16.61 -9.21
C PRO A 296 -5.60 -17.69 -8.21
N VAL A 297 -4.89 -17.81 -7.07
CA VAL A 297 -5.29 -18.73 -6.00
C VAL A 297 -6.49 -18.20 -5.25
N LEU A 298 -6.54 -16.90 -4.98
CA LEU A 298 -7.70 -16.24 -4.37
C LEU A 298 -8.94 -16.43 -5.23
N GLU A 299 -8.84 -16.14 -6.54
CA GLU A 299 -9.95 -16.34 -7.49
C GLU A 299 -10.50 -17.77 -7.45
N ALA A 300 -9.61 -18.76 -7.56
CA ALA A 300 -10.02 -20.18 -7.46
C ALA A 300 -10.67 -20.53 -6.11
N ASN A 301 -10.17 -19.96 -5.01
CA ASN A 301 -10.71 -20.20 -3.68
C ASN A 301 -12.07 -19.50 -3.45
N LEU A 302 -12.26 -18.30 -4.01
CA LEU A 302 -13.55 -17.62 -3.98
C LEU A 302 -14.62 -18.41 -4.74
N ARG A 303 -14.30 -18.95 -5.93
CA ARG A 303 -15.19 -19.87 -6.67
C ARG A 303 -15.49 -21.13 -5.85
N THR A 304 -14.46 -21.71 -5.24
CA THR A 304 -14.65 -22.90 -4.38
C THR A 304 -15.56 -22.61 -3.20
N ALA A 305 -15.47 -21.42 -2.59
CA ALA A 305 -16.34 -21.03 -1.49
C ALA A 305 -17.81 -20.85 -1.91
N LEU A 306 -18.04 -20.43 -3.16
CA LEU A 306 -19.37 -20.22 -3.74
C LEU A 306 -19.99 -21.52 -4.25
N ASP A 307 -19.21 -22.33 -4.99
CA ASP A 307 -19.74 -23.45 -5.77
C ASP A 307 -19.38 -24.82 -5.16
N GLY A 308 -18.55 -24.85 -4.14
CA GLY A 308 -18.01 -26.08 -3.57
C GLY A 308 -16.71 -26.52 -4.27
N GLY A 309 -16.03 -27.48 -3.68
CA GLY A 309 -14.81 -28.04 -4.22
C GLY A 309 -13.63 -28.01 -3.25
N SER A 310 -12.41 -28.09 -3.79
CA SER A 310 -11.18 -28.16 -3.00
C SER A 310 -10.39 -26.85 -3.03
N PHE A 311 -10.12 -26.29 -1.87
CA PHE A 311 -9.34 -25.05 -1.73
C PHE A 311 -7.87 -25.26 -2.03
N LYS A 312 -7.26 -24.30 -2.72
CA LYS A 312 -5.83 -24.23 -3.03
C LYS A 312 -5.07 -23.48 -1.94
N LYS A 313 -3.80 -23.86 -1.72
CA LYS A 313 -2.90 -23.14 -0.80
C LYS A 313 -2.23 -21.97 -1.50
N ALA A 314 -2.26 -20.79 -0.89
CA ALA A 314 -1.61 -19.60 -1.41
C ALA A 314 -0.10 -19.60 -1.10
N PRO A 315 0.75 -19.14 -2.03
CA PRO A 315 2.20 -19.07 -1.88
C PRO A 315 2.59 -17.83 -1.05
N LEU A 316 2.25 -17.79 0.23
CA LEU A 316 2.48 -16.62 1.10
C LEU A 316 3.96 -16.38 1.43
N HIS A 317 4.80 -17.42 1.37
CA HIS A 317 6.22 -17.38 1.68
C HIS A 317 7.04 -17.79 0.46
N SER A 318 7.69 -16.83 -0.16
CA SER A 318 8.69 -17.06 -1.21
C SER A 318 9.92 -16.21 -0.95
N PRO A 319 11.15 -16.75 -1.07
CA PRO A 319 12.34 -15.92 -1.09
C PRO A 319 12.24 -14.96 -2.28
N ARG A 320 12.18 -13.66 -2.02
CA ARG A 320 11.96 -12.66 -3.07
C ARG A 320 13.21 -11.87 -3.35
N LEU A 321 13.45 -11.67 -4.63
CA LEU A 321 14.33 -10.62 -5.09
C LEU A 321 13.67 -9.27 -4.74
N ARG A 322 14.30 -8.52 -3.85
CA ARG A 322 13.87 -7.17 -3.47
C ARG A 322 14.64 -6.16 -4.28
N ALA A 323 13.95 -5.17 -4.81
CA ALA A 323 14.56 -4.04 -5.48
C ALA A 323 14.08 -2.74 -4.85
N VAL A 324 15.00 -1.84 -4.58
CA VAL A 324 14.78 -0.56 -3.91
C VAL A 324 15.35 0.54 -4.79
N GLY A 325 14.55 1.53 -5.15
CA GLY A 325 15.00 2.71 -5.87
C GLY A 325 15.84 3.61 -4.96
N CYS A 326 16.92 4.19 -5.50
CA CYS A 326 17.84 5.03 -4.75
C CYS A 326 17.82 6.49 -5.24
N GLY A 327 16.67 6.93 -5.75
CA GLY A 327 16.55 8.22 -6.44
C GLY A 327 17.09 8.16 -7.88
N GLY A 328 16.46 8.89 -8.80
CA GLY A 328 16.81 8.87 -10.21
C GLY A 328 16.80 7.46 -10.82
N GLN A 329 17.70 7.23 -11.76
CA GLN A 329 17.85 5.93 -12.43
C GLN A 329 18.89 5.03 -11.73
N HIS A 330 18.72 4.81 -10.44
CA HIS A 330 19.60 3.98 -9.63
C HIS A 330 18.80 3.12 -8.68
N ALA A 331 19.15 1.84 -8.53
CA ALA A 331 18.48 0.92 -7.62
C ALA A 331 19.43 -0.11 -7.02
N ILE A 332 19.02 -0.68 -5.89
CA ILE A 332 19.66 -1.82 -5.22
C ILE A 332 18.73 -3.02 -5.38
N ALA A 333 19.28 -4.18 -5.78
CA ALA A 333 18.59 -5.46 -5.72
C ALA A 333 19.28 -6.39 -4.73
N VAL A 334 18.48 -7.12 -3.95
CA VAL A 334 18.98 -8.10 -2.98
C VAL A 334 18.22 -9.42 -3.12
N TRP A 335 18.97 -10.51 -3.20
CA TRP A 335 18.45 -11.87 -3.23
C TRP A 335 19.29 -12.76 -2.29
N GLY A 336 18.73 -13.06 -1.13
CA GLY A 336 19.49 -13.74 -0.07
C GLY A 336 20.75 -12.95 0.32
N PRO A 337 21.97 -13.55 0.27
CA PRO A 337 23.21 -12.86 0.56
C PRO A 337 23.73 -12.00 -0.62
N LEU A 338 23.21 -12.19 -1.82
CA LEU A 338 23.64 -11.47 -3.01
C LEU A 338 23.00 -10.10 -3.09
N SER A 339 23.78 -9.09 -3.45
CA SER A 339 23.29 -7.74 -3.70
C SER A 339 23.99 -7.09 -4.88
N LEU A 340 23.21 -6.44 -5.72
CA LEU A 340 23.64 -5.68 -6.88
C LEU A 340 23.12 -4.25 -6.76
N GLU A 341 23.83 -3.30 -7.36
CA GLU A 341 23.47 -1.89 -7.32
C GLU A 341 23.85 -1.25 -8.66
N GLY A 342 23.03 -0.30 -9.13
CA GLY A 342 23.36 0.49 -10.30
C GLY A 342 22.18 0.80 -11.19
N ARG A 343 22.50 1.38 -12.36
CA ARG A 343 21.52 1.76 -13.39
C ARG A 343 20.85 0.54 -14.03
N GLU A 344 21.59 -0.54 -14.24
CA GLU A 344 21.05 -1.76 -14.84
C GLU A 344 20.02 -2.41 -13.92
N VAL A 345 20.25 -2.36 -12.59
CA VAL A 345 19.29 -2.84 -11.58
C VAL A 345 18.02 -1.99 -11.63
N TRP A 346 18.16 -0.68 -11.81
CA TRP A 346 17.00 0.21 -11.96
C TRP A 346 16.23 -0.11 -13.24
N HIS A 347 16.86 -0.27 -14.40
CA HIS A 347 16.20 -0.65 -15.64
C HIS A 347 15.46 -2.00 -15.53
N TRP A 348 16.07 -2.96 -14.81
CA TRP A 348 15.41 -4.22 -14.54
C TRP A 348 14.17 -4.03 -13.64
N LYS A 349 14.27 -3.23 -12.55
CA LYS A 349 13.13 -2.90 -11.67
C LYS A 349 12.02 -2.22 -12.46
N ASP A 350 12.34 -1.18 -13.23
CA ASP A 350 11.38 -0.44 -14.06
C ASP A 350 10.62 -1.36 -15.03
N ARG A 351 11.35 -2.18 -15.79
CA ARG A 351 10.70 -3.14 -16.70
C ARG A 351 9.81 -4.14 -15.97
N ARG A 352 10.22 -4.59 -14.81
CA ARG A 352 9.44 -5.51 -13.98
C ARG A 352 8.15 -4.84 -13.51
N ASP A 353 8.25 -3.67 -12.92
CA ASP A 353 7.12 -2.96 -12.31
C ASP A 353 6.10 -2.54 -13.39
N ARG A 354 6.55 -2.00 -14.52
CA ARG A 354 5.69 -1.71 -15.70
C ARG A 354 5.02 -2.97 -16.26
N ARG A 355 5.77 -4.06 -16.42
CA ARG A 355 5.21 -5.32 -16.91
C ARG A 355 4.17 -5.89 -15.95
N GLN A 356 4.41 -5.79 -14.65
CA GLN A 356 3.45 -6.23 -13.62
C GLN A 356 2.16 -5.43 -13.72
N LEU A 357 2.23 -4.10 -13.82
CA LEU A 357 1.06 -3.23 -13.98
C LEU A 357 0.28 -3.56 -15.26
N ILE A 358 0.97 -3.67 -16.40
CA ILE A 358 0.35 -4.05 -17.68
C ILE A 358 -0.34 -5.41 -17.56
N ASN A 359 0.31 -6.40 -16.97
CA ASN A 359 -0.26 -7.75 -16.82
C ASN A 359 -1.47 -7.80 -15.87
N LEU A 360 -1.54 -6.91 -14.88
CA LEU A 360 -2.72 -6.80 -13.99
C LEU A 360 -3.95 -6.28 -14.73
N LEU A 361 -3.76 -5.37 -15.68
CA LEU A 361 -4.84 -4.59 -16.31
C LEU A 361 -5.16 -5.04 -17.74
N ARG A 362 -4.25 -5.76 -18.40
CA ARG A 362 -4.45 -6.27 -19.75
C ARG A 362 -5.41 -7.47 -19.70
N LEU A 363 -6.58 -7.31 -20.32
CA LEU A 363 -7.60 -8.33 -20.54
C LEU A 363 -7.12 -9.43 -21.48
#